data_0fb073a51cbd21156e66c50f1bd75dd2
#
_entry.id   0fb073a51cbd21156e66c50f1bd75dd2
#
_cell.length_a   1.000
_cell.length_b   1.000
_cell.length_c   1.000
_cell.angle_alpha   90.00
_cell.angle_beta   90.00
_cell.angle_gamma   90.00
#
_symmetry.space_group_name_H-M   'P 1'
#
loop_
_entity.id
_entity.type
_entity.pdbx_description
1 polymer ?
#
loop_
_entity_poly.entity_id
_entity_poly.type
_entity_poly.pdbx_seq_one_letter_code
_entity_poly.pdbx_strand_id
1 'polypeptide(L)'
;MITLKLGSKGNDVKTLQSKLNLKVDGVFGPLTDKAVKEFQKKNGLVVDGIVGTKTWEKLGVSTNSLTNSSINNRVITEIIVHCEATPEGEEFSRATLEACHAARKFSPYQYNGKIEHIGYHYVVHLDGSIEPCRPESIKGCHCTNHNANSIGISYVGGCPPRTDKNWMRKAKDTRTPAQKAALLKLLKELKRKYPNAKIYGHRDFANKPCPSFDAKTEYSSL
;
A
#
# COMPACT_ATOMS: atom_id res chain seq x y z
N MET A 1 11.53 -6.02 3.63
CA MET A 1 12.75 -5.54 4.32
C MET A 1 13.22 -4.29 3.66
N ILE A 2 13.43 -3.25 4.47
CA ILE A 2 13.90 -1.97 3.93
C ILE A 2 15.41 -2.05 3.77
N THR A 3 15.86 -1.93 2.54
CA THR A 3 17.27 -1.82 2.21
C THR A 3 17.63 -0.34 2.17
N LEU A 4 18.62 0.09 2.96
CA LEU A 4 19.14 1.45 2.95
C LEU A 4 20.53 1.49 2.34
N LYS A 5 20.82 2.57 1.63
CA LYS A 5 22.11 2.83 0.99
C LYS A 5 22.34 4.33 0.85
N LEU A 6 23.51 4.73 0.42
CA LEU A 6 23.82 6.13 0.12
C LEU A 6 22.72 6.79 -0.70
N GLY A 7 22.21 7.93 -0.25
CA GLY A 7 21.07 8.65 -0.83
C GLY A 7 19.71 8.32 -0.23
N SER A 8 19.54 7.24 0.55
CA SER A 8 18.29 6.93 1.26
C SER A 8 17.94 8.04 2.26
N LYS A 9 16.64 8.29 2.47
CA LYS A 9 16.15 9.31 3.42
C LYS A 9 14.93 8.79 4.19
N GLY A 10 14.69 9.36 5.37
CA GLY A 10 13.49 9.08 6.16
C GLY A 10 13.75 8.45 7.53
N ASN A 11 12.68 7.94 8.16
CA ASN A 11 12.72 7.47 9.54
C ASN A 11 13.61 6.23 9.73
N ASP A 12 13.72 5.37 8.75
CA ASP A 12 14.60 4.20 8.85
C ASP A 12 16.07 4.60 8.86
N VAL A 13 16.42 5.68 8.13
CA VAL A 13 17.77 6.27 8.19
C VAL A 13 18.01 6.89 9.57
N LYS A 14 17.02 7.55 10.17
CA LYS A 14 17.12 8.06 11.56
C LYS A 14 17.36 6.93 12.55
N THR A 15 16.65 5.82 12.40
CA THR A 15 16.82 4.63 13.24
C THR A 15 18.23 4.05 13.08
N LEU A 16 18.72 3.93 11.85
CA LEU A 16 20.09 3.49 11.55
C LEU A 16 21.13 4.40 12.20
N GLN A 17 20.98 5.71 12.01
CA GLN A 17 21.90 6.71 12.56
C GLN A 17 21.93 6.66 14.10
N SER A 18 20.78 6.52 14.74
CA SER A 18 20.69 6.34 16.20
C SER A 18 21.42 5.07 16.65
N LYS A 19 21.28 3.95 15.94
CA LYS A 19 21.96 2.69 16.26
C LYS A 19 23.46 2.75 16.05
N LEU A 20 23.91 3.59 15.13
CA LEU A 20 25.33 3.84 14.87
C LEU A 20 25.90 5.00 15.68
N ASN A 21 25.14 5.59 16.61
CA ASN A 21 25.49 6.77 17.41
C ASN A 21 25.91 7.97 16.55
N LEU A 22 25.26 8.18 15.43
CA LEU A 22 25.48 9.32 14.55
C LEU A 22 24.46 10.44 14.82
N LYS A 23 24.72 11.64 14.27
CA LYS A 23 23.72 12.70 14.19
C LYS A 23 22.50 12.20 13.42
N VAL A 24 21.31 12.29 14.03
CA VAL A 24 20.05 11.76 13.47
C VAL A 24 19.38 12.83 12.62
N ASP A 25 19.84 12.99 11.37
CA ASP A 25 19.25 13.94 10.40
C ASP A 25 18.30 13.26 9.39
N GLY A 26 18.28 11.93 9.34
CA GLY A 26 17.46 11.15 8.44
C GLY A 26 17.94 11.13 6.99
N VAL A 27 19.19 11.49 6.73
CA VAL A 27 19.81 11.44 5.40
C VAL A 27 20.98 10.46 5.41
N PHE A 28 20.92 9.42 4.59
CA PHE A 28 22.03 8.49 4.42
C PHE A 28 23.09 9.14 3.53
N GLY A 29 23.90 10.01 4.13
CA GLY A 29 24.99 10.70 3.49
C GLY A 29 26.32 9.92 3.59
N PRO A 30 27.44 10.50 3.09
CA PRO A 30 28.77 9.87 3.13
C PRO A 30 29.23 9.47 4.54
N LEU A 31 28.90 10.24 5.56
CA LEU A 31 29.22 9.90 6.95
C LEU A 31 28.47 8.66 7.43
N THR A 32 27.20 8.53 7.07
CA THR A 32 26.40 7.35 7.38
C THR A 32 26.91 6.12 6.63
N ASP A 33 27.28 6.27 5.34
CA ASP A 33 27.86 5.20 4.53
C ASP A 33 29.19 4.68 5.14
N LYS A 34 30.07 5.59 5.52
CA LYS A 34 31.34 5.25 6.18
C LYS A 34 31.09 4.47 7.48
N ALA A 35 30.20 4.94 8.33
CA ALA A 35 29.88 4.28 9.60
C ALA A 35 29.24 2.88 9.39
N VAL A 36 28.40 2.73 8.38
CA VAL A 36 27.84 1.43 8.00
C VAL A 36 28.95 0.46 7.57
N LYS A 37 29.86 0.88 6.70
CA LYS A 37 30.99 0.05 6.24
C LYS A 37 31.91 -0.35 7.41
N GLU A 38 32.20 0.57 8.32
CA GLU A 38 32.97 0.27 9.54
C GLU A 38 32.27 -0.75 10.44
N PHE A 39 30.95 -0.58 10.64
CA PHE A 39 30.11 -1.52 11.38
C PHE A 39 30.10 -2.90 10.72
N GLN A 40 29.90 -2.96 9.40
CA GLN A 40 29.93 -4.21 8.63
C GLN A 40 31.27 -4.94 8.79
N LYS A 41 32.38 -4.21 8.65
CA LYS A 41 33.75 -4.76 8.84
C LYS A 41 33.91 -5.34 10.23
N LYS A 42 33.54 -4.59 11.27
CA LYS A 42 33.67 -5.03 12.69
C LYS A 42 32.83 -6.27 13.00
N ASN A 43 31.72 -6.48 12.28
CA ASN A 43 30.80 -7.59 12.53
C ASN A 43 30.91 -8.74 11.53
N GLY A 44 31.96 -8.77 10.68
CA GLY A 44 32.21 -9.86 9.73
C GLY A 44 31.16 -9.95 8.62
N LEU A 45 30.55 -8.81 8.28
CA LEU A 45 29.59 -8.71 7.17
C LEU A 45 30.27 -8.28 5.87
N VAL A 46 29.58 -8.43 4.74
CA VAL A 46 30.02 -7.86 3.47
C VAL A 46 30.07 -6.33 3.61
N VAL A 47 31.22 -5.72 3.30
CA VAL A 47 31.48 -4.28 3.46
C VAL A 47 31.05 -3.54 2.18
N ASP A 48 29.75 -3.47 1.94
CA ASP A 48 29.15 -2.88 0.72
C ASP A 48 28.46 -1.52 0.97
N GLY A 49 28.32 -1.11 2.23
CA GLY A 49 27.60 0.11 2.61
C GLY A 49 26.08 -0.04 2.47
N ILE A 50 25.57 -1.26 2.22
CA ILE A 50 24.16 -1.53 2.08
C ILE A 50 23.62 -2.14 3.38
N VAL A 51 22.65 -1.48 3.98
CA VAL A 51 21.99 -1.98 5.19
C VAL A 51 20.83 -2.88 4.79
N GLY A 52 21.15 -4.15 4.57
CA GLY A 52 20.18 -5.22 4.34
C GLY A 52 19.88 -5.99 5.62
N THR A 53 19.18 -7.14 5.50
CA THR A 53 18.73 -7.99 6.61
C THR A 53 19.83 -8.30 7.61
N LYS A 54 20.96 -8.82 7.12
CA LYS A 54 22.09 -9.21 7.96
C LYS A 54 22.69 -8.05 8.75
N THR A 55 22.74 -6.85 8.14
CA THR A 55 23.24 -5.65 8.80
C THR A 55 22.28 -5.18 9.89
N TRP A 56 20.97 -5.20 9.63
CA TRP A 56 19.95 -4.86 10.61
C TRP A 56 19.94 -5.82 11.80
N GLU A 57 20.02 -7.13 11.56
CA GLU A 57 20.11 -8.15 12.61
C GLU A 57 21.33 -7.91 13.54
N LYS A 58 22.49 -7.60 12.97
CA LYS A 58 23.69 -7.30 13.75
C LYS A 58 23.61 -5.99 14.52
N LEU A 59 22.85 -5.01 14.03
CA LEU A 59 22.56 -3.76 14.77
C LEU A 59 21.58 -3.99 15.95
N GLY A 60 21.14 -5.23 16.18
CA GLY A 60 20.16 -5.57 17.21
C GLY A 60 18.77 -4.98 16.89
N VAL A 61 18.53 -4.72 15.61
CA VAL A 61 17.21 -4.33 15.12
C VAL A 61 16.59 -5.59 14.56
N SER A 62 15.73 -6.23 15.33
CA SER A 62 14.95 -7.36 14.83
C SER A 62 14.25 -6.92 13.56
N THR A 63 14.42 -7.68 12.47
CA THR A 63 13.78 -7.36 11.18
C THR A 63 12.26 -7.31 11.28
N ASN A 64 11.70 -7.95 12.31
CA ASN A 64 10.32 -7.78 12.75
C ASN A 64 10.06 -6.43 13.47
N SER A 65 11.09 -5.75 13.99
CA SER A 65 10.95 -4.51 14.76
C SER A 65 11.00 -3.24 13.89
N LEU A 66 11.62 -3.27 12.70
CA LEU A 66 11.62 -2.11 11.78
C LEU A 66 10.29 -1.89 11.07
N THR A 67 9.45 -2.93 11.03
CA THR A 67 8.04 -2.79 10.64
C THR A 67 7.16 -2.28 11.80
N ASN A 68 7.70 -2.11 13.02
CA ASN A 68 6.92 -1.89 14.24
C ASN A 68 7.11 -0.54 14.96
N SER A 69 7.88 0.41 14.44
CA SER A 69 7.90 1.78 15.00
C SER A 69 6.73 2.61 14.48
N SER A 70 5.54 2.34 14.96
CA SER A 70 4.25 3.02 14.68
C SER A 70 3.29 2.22 13.81
N ILE A 71 3.36 0.89 13.84
CA ILE A 71 2.22 0.11 13.37
C ILE A 71 1.25 0.05 14.55
N ASN A 72 0.19 0.85 14.50
CA ASN A 72 -1.06 0.44 15.12
C ASN A 72 -1.26 -1.00 14.67
N ASN A 73 -1.25 -1.95 15.61
CA ASN A 73 -1.26 -3.39 15.35
C ASN A 73 -2.65 -3.78 14.84
N ARG A 74 -2.98 -3.30 13.60
CA ARG A 74 -4.25 -3.61 12.95
C ARG A 74 -4.29 -5.11 12.67
N VAL A 75 -5.25 -5.78 13.25
CA VAL A 75 -5.54 -7.16 12.89
C VAL A 75 -6.33 -7.14 11.58
N ILE A 76 -5.72 -7.54 10.49
CA ILE A 76 -6.36 -7.56 9.18
C ILE A 76 -7.05 -8.91 8.99
N THR A 77 -8.38 -8.86 8.94
CA THR A 77 -9.26 -10.02 8.74
C THR A 77 -9.98 -10.00 7.41
N GLU A 78 -9.87 -8.88 6.67
CA GLU A 78 -10.58 -8.68 5.42
C GLU A 78 -9.69 -7.98 4.38
N ILE A 79 -9.85 -8.35 3.12
CA ILE A 79 -9.34 -7.65 1.95
C ILE A 79 -10.56 -7.29 1.12
N ILE A 80 -10.82 -5.99 0.92
CA ILE A 80 -12.04 -5.53 0.27
C ILE A 80 -11.69 -4.90 -1.08
N VAL A 81 -12.23 -5.48 -2.14
CA VAL A 81 -12.05 -5.01 -3.51
C VAL A 81 -13.12 -3.98 -3.86
N HIS A 82 -12.68 -2.90 -4.50
CA HIS A 82 -13.50 -1.79 -4.97
C HIS A 82 -13.22 -1.49 -6.44
N CYS A 83 -14.07 -0.67 -7.05
CA CYS A 83 -13.79 0.06 -8.28
C CYS A 83 -13.92 1.57 -8.03
N GLU A 84 -13.25 2.38 -8.83
CA GLU A 84 -13.34 3.85 -8.76
C GLU A 84 -14.69 4.39 -9.27
N ALA A 85 -15.51 3.54 -9.87
CA ALA A 85 -16.74 3.91 -10.58
C ALA A 85 -16.48 4.96 -11.68
N THR A 86 -15.37 4.80 -12.39
CA THR A 86 -14.96 5.60 -13.54
C THR A 86 -15.37 4.95 -14.86
N PRO A 87 -15.46 5.70 -15.97
CA PRO A 87 -15.80 5.13 -17.27
C PRO A 87 -14.75 4.14 -17.77
N GLU A 88 -15.19 3.15 -18.50
CA GLU A 88 -14.33 2.17 -19.16
C GLU A 88 -13.29 2.83 -20.05
N GLY A 89 -12.03 2.43 -19.90
CA GLY A 89 -10.92 2.87 -20.74
C GLY A 89 -10.38 4.27 -20.40
N GLU A 90 -10.93 4.96 -19.38
CA GLU A 90 -10.43 6.25 -18.93
C GLU A 90 -9.56 6.08 -17.69
N GLU A 91 -8.30 6.51 -17.79
CA GLU A 91 -7.38 6.51 -16.64
C GLU A 91 -7.78 7.58 -15.60
N PHE A 92 -7.56 7.28 -14.35
CA PHE A 92 -7.90 8.14 -13.23
C PHE A 92 -6.68 8.34 -12.32
N SER A 93 -6.10 9.52 -12.38
CA SER A 93 -4.84 9.79 -11.68
C SER A 93 -4.99 9.84 -10.16
N ARG A 94 -3.89 9.56 -9.45
CA ARG A 94 -3.81 9.76 -8.00
C ARG A 94 -4.28 11.15 -7.57
N ALA A 95 -3.88 12.19 -8.30
CA ALA A 95 -4.26 13.57 -7.95
C ALA A 95 -5.77 13.80 -8.04
N THR A 96 -6.42 13.22 -9.05
CA THR A 96 -7.87 13.29 -9.21
C THR A 96 -8.59 12.50 -8.09
N LEU A 97 -8.09 11.32 -7.77
CA LEU A 97 -8.62 10.50 -6.68
C LEU A 97 -8.47 11.20 -5.33
N GLU A 98 -7.31 11.80 -5.06
CA GLU A 98 -7.05 12.59 -3.87
C GLU A 98 -8.04 13.76 -3.74
N ALA A 99 -8.20 14.55 -4.79
CA ALA A 99 -9.14 15.66 -4.81
C ALA A 99 -10.59 15.21 -4.54
N CYS A 100 -10.99 14.09 -5.15
CA CYS A 100 -12.30 13.50 -4.94
C CYS A 100 -12.54 13.08 -3.49
N HIS A 101 -11.56 12.41 -2.88
CA HIS A 101 -11.67 11.93 -1.51
C HIS A 101 -11.54 13.05 -0.47
N ALA A 102 -10.70 14.05 -0.72
CA ALA A 102 -10.62 15.27 0.09
C ALA A 102 -11.95 16.03 0.11
N ALA A 103 -12.58 16.24 -1.06
CA ALA A 103 -13.89 16.87 -1.18
C ALA A 103 -14.99 16.09 -0.42
N ARG A 104 -14.88 14.78 -0.33
CA ARG A 104 -15.78 13.90 0.45
C ARG A 104 -15.42 13.82 1.94
N LYS A 105 -14.42 14.60 2.39
CA LYS A 105 -13.95 14.66 3.78
C LYS A 105 -13.49 13.30 4.33
N PHE A 106 -12.82 12.50 3.49
CA PHE A 106 -12.18 11.28 3.97
C PHE A 106 -11.09 11.62 4.98
N SER A 107 -10.90 10.76 5.98
CA SER A 107 -9.92 11.02 7.03
C SER A 107 -8.51 11.16 6.45
N PRO A 108 -7.78 12.25 6.81
CA PRO A 108 -6.44 12.48 6.30
C PRO A 108 -5.43 11.51 6.90
N TYR A 109 -4.31 11.35 6.20
CA TYR A 109 -3.13 10.63 6.67
C TYR A 109 -1.85 11.27 6.11
N GLN A 110 -0.72 11.03 6.78
CA GLN A 110 0.57 11.50 6.28
C GLN A 110 1.22 10.43 5.38
N TYR A 111 1.63 10.85 4.19
CA TYR A 111 2.34 10.02 3.23
C TYR A 111 3.40 10.84 2.49
N ASN A 112 4.66 10.38 2.53
CA ASN A 112 5.80 11.06 1.90
C ASN A 112 5.90 12.56 2.22
N GLY A 113 5.61 12.94 3.47
CA GLY A 113 5.68 14.33 3.95
C GLY A 113 4.50 15.21 3.53
N LYS A 114 3.47 14.66 2.92
CA LYS A 114 2.23 15.34 2.53
C LYS A 114 1.02 14.79 3.28
N ILE A 115 -0.01 15.59 3.42
CA ILE A 115 -1.32 15.15 3.89
C ILE A 115 -2.12 14.71 2.68
N GLU A 116 -2.66 13.49 2.73
CA GLU A 116 -3.49 12.90 1.70
C GLU A 116 -4.78 12.30 2.28
N HIS A 117 -5.81 12.15 1.43
CA HIS A 117 -7.15 11.69 1.82
C HIS A 117 -7.58 10.40 1.11
N ILE A 118 -6.74 9.80 0.25
CA ILE A 118 -7.11 8.58 -0.48
C ILE A 118 -7.52 7.50 0.51
N GLY A 119 -8.72 6.94 0.33
CA GLY A 119 -9.32 5.97 1.25
C GLY A 119 -8.77 4.56 1.10
N TYR A 120 -8.25 4.21 -0.07
CA TYR A 120 -7.74 2.88 -0.42
C TYR A 120 -6.27 2.72 -0.06
N HIS A 121 -5.85 1.48 0.19
CA HIS A 121 -4.44 1.15 0.41
C HIS A 121 -3.70 0.95 -0.91
N TYR A 122 -4.41 0.47 -1.92
CA TYR A 122 -3.87 0.23 -3.26
C TYR A 122 -4.86 0.63 -4.34
N VAL A 123 -4.33 1.14 -5.46
CA VAL A 123 -5.08 1.39 -6.68
C VAL A 123 -4.43 0.59 -7.82
N VAL A 124 -5.24 -0.07 -8.64
CA VAL A 124 -4.81 -0.83 -9.83
C VAL A 124 -5.23 -0.05 -11.07
N HIS A 125 -4.25 0.45 -11.81
CA HIS A 125 -4.43 1.24 -13.01
C HIS A 125 -4.74 0.40 -14.25
N LEU A 126 -5.20 1.02 -15.34
CA LEU A 126 -5.63 0.32 -16.55
C LEU A 126 -4.53 -0.57 -17.16
N ASP A 127 -3.28 -0.18 -17.06
CA ASP A 127 -2.10 -0.92 -17.53
C ASP A 127 -1.68 -2.06 -16.59
N GLY A 128 -2.36 -2.23 -15.45
CA GLY A 128 -2.03 -3.20 -14.41
C GLY A 128 -0.97 -2.73 -13.42
N SER A 129 -0.48 -1.51 -13.51
CA SER A 129 0.39 -0.96 -12.47
C SER A 129 -0.38 -0.85 -11.16
N ILE A 130 0.30 -1.15 -10.03
CA ILE A 130 -0.27 -1.10 -8.69
C ILE A 130 0.34 0.08 -7.97
N GLU A 131 -0.48 1.05 -7.62
CA GLU A 131 -0.06 2.23 -6.88
C GLU A 131 -0.37 2.07 -5.38
N PRO A 132 0.64 2.03 -4.50
CA PRO A 132 0.42 2.10 -3.06
C PRO A 132 -0.01 3.53 -2.68
N CYS A 133 -1.12 3.64 -1.97
CA CYS A 133 -1.69 4.91 -1.54
C CYS A 133 -1.60 5.07 -0.02
N ARG A 134 -2.63 4.66 0.69
CA ARG A 134 -2.65 4.71 2.15
C ARG A 134 -1.80 3.58 2.72
N PRO A 135 -0.87 3.84 3.65
CA PRO A 135 -0.11 2.78 4.30
C PRO A 135 -1.03 1.74 4.97
N GLU A 136 -0.70 0.47 4.86
CA GLU A 136 -1.50 -0.61 5.46
C GLU A 136 -1.62 -0.52 6.99
N SER A 137 -0.67 0.13 7.65
CA SER A 137 -0.72 0.42 9.09
C SER A 137 -1.79 1.45 9.47
N ILE A 138 -2.29 2.22 8.51
CA ILE A 138 -3.28 3.26 8.74
C ILE A 138 -4.66 2.73 8.35
N LYS A 139 -5.63 2.93 9.24
CA LYS A 139 -7.03 2.60 8.98
C LYS A 139 -7.50 3.22 7.67
N GLY A 140 -8.12 2.41 6.80
CA GLY A 140 -8.71 2.85 5.53
C GLY A 140 -9.89 3.81 5.71
N CYS A 141 -10.37 4.37 4.59
CA CYS A 141 -11.60 5.14 4.51
C CYS A 141 -12.37 4.72 3.24
N HIS A 142 -12.70 3.43 3.14
CA HIS A 142 -13.28 2.82 1.92
C HIS A 142 -14.53 1.98 2.17
N CYS A 143 -14.70 1.42 3.37
CA CYS A 143 -15.85 0.60 3.71
C CYS A 143 -16.26 0.85 5.17
N THR A 144 -17.40 1.51 5.38
CA THR A 144 -17.91 1.84 6.71
C THR A 144 -18.03 0.59 7.57
N ASN A 145 -17.65 0.68 8.84
CA ASN A 145 -17.58 -0.40 9.84
C ASN A 145 -16.50 -1.48 9.58
N HIS A 146 -15.88 -1.54 8.40
CA HIS A 146 -14.86 -2.52 8.04
C HIS A 146 -13.44 -1.93 7.94
N ASN A 147 -13.31 -0.60 7.91
CA ASN A 147 -12.03 0.07 7.70
C ASN A 147 -10.93 -0.29 8.70
N ALA A 148 -11.28 -0.63 9.94
CA ALA A 148 -10.31 -0.91 11.01
C ALA A 148 -9.53 -2.22 10.75
N ASN A 149 -10.19 -3.22 10.20
CA ASN A 149 -9.67 -4.59 10.07
C ASN A 149 -9.48 -5.03 8.62
N SER A 150 -9.49 -4.10 7.67
CA SER A 150 -9.41 -4.43 6.24
C SER A 150 -8.31 -3.69 5.49
N ILE A 151 -7.87 -4.32 4.39
CA ILE A 151 -7.10 -3.67 3.33
C ILE A 151 -8.05 -3.39 2.18
N GLY A 152 -8.19 -2.11 1.77
CA GLY A 152 -8.98 -1.71 0.60
C GLY A 152 -8.13 -1.62 -0.64
N ILE A 153 -8.56 -2.28 -1.71
CA ILE A 153 -7.96 -2.23 -3.04
C ILE A 153 -9.02 -1.68 -3.99
N SER A 154 -8.68 -0.70 -4.80
CA SER A 154 -9.56 -0.22 -5.86
C SER A 154 -8.92 -0.41 -7.24
N TYR A 155 -9.72 -0.58 -8.28
CA TYR A 155 -9.26 -0.54 -9.66
C TYR A 155 -9.92 0.60 -10.43
N VAL A 156 -9.21 1.19 -11.37
CA VAL A 156 -9.74 2.23 -12.27
C VAL A 156 -10.74 1.61 -13.24
N GLY A 157 -11.98 2.09 -13.24
CA GLY A 157 -13.08 1.54 -14.02
C GLY A 157 -14.32 1.27 -13.18
N GLY A 158 -15.15 0.33 -13.62
CA GLY A 158 -16.36 -0.13 -12.93
C GLY A 158 -17.67 0.38 -13.54
N CYS A 159 -17.60 1.30 -14.51
CA CYS A 159 -18.75 1.80 -15.27
C CYS A 159 -18.56 1.63 -16.77
N PRO A 160 -19.66 1.55 -17.56
CA PRO A 160 -19.57 1.58 -19.02
C PRO A 160 -18.88 2.85 -19.55
N PRO A 161 -18.50 2.91 -20.84
CA PRO A 161 -17.91 4.11 -21.42
C PRO A 161 -18.88 5.29 -21.40
N ARG A 162 -18.34 6.52 -21.42
CA ARG A 162 -19.17 7.77 -21.38
C ARG A 162 -20.18 7.87 -22.51
N THR A 163 -19.96 7.17 -23.61
CA THR A 163 -20.91 7.08 -24.72
C THR A 163 -22.21 6.34 -24.35
N ASP A 164 -22.19 5.52 -23.31
CA ASP A 164 -23.39 4.89 -22.81
C ASP A 164 -24.26 5.90 -22.02
N LYS A 165 -25.51 6.03 -22.42
CA LYS A 165 -26.47 6.88 -21.72
C LYS A 165 -26.60 6.43 -20.25
N ASN A 166 -26.46 7.36 -19.31
CA ASN A 166 -26.51 7.11 -17.86
C ASN A 166 -25.38 6.19 -17.33
N TRP A 167 -24.20 6.21 -17.95
CA TRP A 167 -23.04 5.40 -17.56
C TRP A 167 -22.74 5.45 -16.05
N MET A 168 -22.87 6.62 -15.40
CA MET A 168 -22.64 6.78 -13.96
C MET A 168 -23.57 5.97 -13.05
N ARG A 169 -24.71 5.52 -13.57
CA ARG A 169 -25.71 4.73 -12.82
C ARG A 169 -25.62 3.24 -13.12
N LYS A 170 -24.73 2.84 -14.03
CA LYS A 170 -24.55 1.46 -14.46
C LYS A 170 -23.26 0.89 -13.91
N ALA A 171 -23.29 -0.36 -13.47
CA ALA A 171 -22.09 -1.09 -13.09
C ALA A 171 -21.72 -2.06 -14.21
N LYS A 172 -20.42 -2.12 -14.50
CA LYS A 172 -19.85 -3.04 -15.49
C LYS A 172 -18.47 -3.48 -15.03
N ASP A 173 -18.16 -4.77 -15.09
CA ASP A 173 -16.78 -5.23 -14.94
C ASP A 173 -15.97 -4.77 -16.16
N THR A 174 -15.20 -3.71 -15.97
CA THR A 174 -14.39 -3.07 -17.01
C THR A 174 -12.90 -3.36 -16.83
N ARG A 175 -12.55 -4.31 -15.96
CA ARG A 175 -11.15 -4.66 -15.72
C ARG A 175 -10.47 -5.14 -16.99
N THR A 176 -9.38 -4.50 -17.35
CA THR A 176 -8.50 -4.98 -18.42
C THR A 176 -7.87 -6.33 -18.05
N PRO A 177 -7.36 -7.11 -19.00
CA PRO A 177 -6.58 -8.31 -18.69
C PRO A 177 -5.39 -8.02 -17.76
N ALA A 178 -4.72 -6.87 -17.94
CA ALA A 178 -3.62 -6.42 -17.09
C ALA A 178 -4.07 -6.15 -15.65
N GLN A 179 -5.20 -5.48 -15.47
CA GLN A 179 -5.79 -5.26 -14.15
C GLN A 179 -6.19 -6.56 -13.46
N LYS A 180 -6.79 -7.51 -14.17
CA LYS A 180 -7.14 -8.83 -13.60
C LYS A 180 -5.90 -9.57 -13.11
N ALA A 181 -4.84 -9.60 -13.92
CA ALA A 181 -3.56 -10.23 -13.54
C ALA A 181 -2.90 -9.54 -12.34
N ALA A 182 -2.87 -8.21 -12.34
CA ALA A 182 -2.30 -7.41 -11.26
C ALA A 182 -3.07 -7.57 -9.94
N LEU A 183 -4.40 -7.54 -10.01
CA LEU A 183 -5.26 -7.73 -8.85
C LEU A 183 -5.09 -9.12 -8.24
N LEU A 184 -5.06 -10.18 -9.06
CA LEU A 184 -4.79 -11.55 -8.61
C LEU A 184 -3.41 -11.65 -7.93
N LYS A 185 -2.38 -11.04 -8.52
CA LYS A 185 -1.02 -11.00 -7.93
C LYS A 185 -1.02 -10.31 -6.58
N LEU A 186 -1.61 -9.12 -6.48
CA LEU A 186 -1.71 -8.35 -5.24
C LEU A 186 -2.47 -9.12 -4.15
N LEU A 187 -3.60 -9.73 -4.50
CA LEU A 187 -4.39 -10.54 -3.59
C LEU A 187 -3.59 -11.74 -3.04
N LYS A 188 -2.84 -12.45 -3.90
CA LYS A 188 -1.94 -13.54 -3.46
C LYS A 188 -0.84 -13.03 -2.51
N GLU A 189 -0.29 -11.85 -2.75
CA GLU A 189 0.72 -11.22 -1.87
C GLU A 189 0.12 -10.85 -0.52
N LEU A 190 -1.06 -10.24 -0.52
CA LEU A 190 -1.77 -9.88 0.71
C LEU A 190 -2.23 -11.12 1.49
N LYS A 191 -2.68 -12.18 0.83
CA LYS A 191 -3.02 -13.44 1.49
C LYS A 191 -1.81 -14.12 2.14
N ARG A 192 -0.62 -14.04 1.53
CA ARG A 192 0.62 -14.49 2.19
C ARG A 192 0.95 -13.68 3.44
N LYS A 193 0.70 -12.37 3.41
CA LYS A 193 0.93 -11.46 4.54
C LYS A 193 -0.16 -11.57 5.62
N TYR A 194 -1.39 -11.78 5.22
CA TYR A 194 -2.58 -11.87 6.07
C TYR A 194 -3.34 -13.17 5.77
N PRO A 195 -2.83 -14.35 6.17
CA PRO A 195 -3.36 -15.66 5.75
C PRO A 195 -4.82 -15.88 6.17
N ASN A 196 -5.23 -15.30 7.28
CA ASN A 196 -6.60 -15.43 7.79
C ASN A 196 -7.59 -14.40 7.21
N ALA A 197 -7.12 -13.42 6.43
CA ALA A 197 -7.98 -12.42 5.83
C ALA A 197 -8.84 -13.02 4.72
N LYS A 198 -10.15 -12.76 4.74
CA LYS A 198 -11.09 -13.16 3.70
C LYS A 198 -11.22 -12.08 2.64
N ILE A 199 -11.43 -12.47 1.40
CA ILE A 199 -11.60 -11.54 0.28
C ILE A 199 -13.08 -11.29 0.06
N TYR A 200 -13.43 -10.00 -0.10
CA TYR A 200 -14.79 -9.51 -0.34
C TYR A 200 -14.79 -8.43 -1.40
N GLY A 201 -15.95 -8.21 -2.01
CA GLY A 201 -16.27 -6.97 -2.72
C GLY A 201 -16.96 -5.98 -1.79
N HIS A 202 -16.94 -4.69 -2.10
CA HIS A 202 -17.70 -3.68 -1.33
C HIS A 202 -19.19 -4.01 -1.27
N ARG A 203 -19.72 -4.64 -2.32
CA ARG A 203 -21.12 -5.10 -2.42
C ARG A 203 -21.55 -6.07 -1.32
N ASP A 204 -20.61 -6.78 -0.72
CA ASP A 204 -20.91 -7.73 0.36
C ASP A 204 -21.27 -7.03 1.68
N PHE A 205 -20.93 -5.73 1.80
CA PHE A 205 -21.12 -4.92 3.01
C PHE A 205 -22.04 -3.71 2.82
N ALA A 206 -22.40 -3.38 1.58
CA ALA A 206 -23.22 -2.22 1.26
C ALA A 206 -24.11 -2.50 0.05
N ASN A 207 -25.28 -1.87 -0.01
CA ASN A 207 -26.16 -1.93 -1.18
C ASN A 207 -25.58 -1.10 -2.35
N LYS A 208 -24.48 -1.59 -2.91
CA LYS A 208 -23.73 -0.97 -4.03
C LYS A 208 -23.24 -2.06 -4.97
N PRO A 209 -23.18 -1.81 -6.28
CA PRO A 209 -22.66 -2.79 -7.25
C PRO A 209 -21.14 -2.93 -7.24
N CYS A 210 -20.41 -2.08 -6.50
CA CYS A 210 -18.94 -2.09 -6.39
C CYS A 210 -18.45 -3.42 -5.79
N PRO A 211 -17.48 -4.09 -6.38
CA PRO A 211 -16.55 -3.66 -7.46
C PRO A 211 -17.03 -3.95 -8.89
N SER A 212 -18.31 -4.10 -9.13
CA SER A 212 -18.93 -4.43 -10.43
C SER A 212 -18.74 -5.87 -10.92
N PHE A 213 -18.20 -6.74 -10.07
CA PHE A 213 -18.12 -8.19 -10.23
C PHE A 213 -18.17 -8.86 -8.85
N ASP A 214 -18.32 -10.18 -8.78
CA ASP A 214 -18.34 -10.93 -7.52
C ASP A 214 -16.92 -11.33 -7.11
N ALA A 215 -16.24 -10.46 -6.34
CA ALA A 215 -14.88 -10.70 -5.88
C ALA A 215 -14.78 -11.87 -4.90
N LYS A 216 -15.80 -12.07 -4.06
CA LYS A 216 -15.84 -13.16 -3.09
C LYS A 216 -15.84 -14.52 -3.77
N THR A 217 -16.65 -14.68 -4.79
CA THR A 217 -16.71 -15.93 -5.58
C THR A 217 -15.49 -16.11 -6.46
N GLU A 218 -15.07 -15.04 -7.18
CA GLU A 218 -13.93 -15.11 -8.12
C GLU A 218 -12.61 -15.49 -7.43
N TYR A 219 -12.41 -15.02 -6.19
CA TYR A 219 -11.17 -15.28 -5.44
C TYR A 219 -11.35 -16.24 -4.26
N SER A 220 -12.39 -17.06 -4.28
CA SER A 220 -12.71 -18.01 -3.19
C SER A 220 -11.64 -19.08 -2.93
N SER A 221 -10.78 -19.36 -3.94
CA SER A 221 -9.69 -20.32 -3.84
C SER A 221 -8.39 -19.75 -3.23
N LEU A 222 -8.35 -18.48 -2.91
CA LEU A 222 -7.24 -17.82 -2.22
C LEU A 222 -7.50 -17.81 -0.71
#